data_17ce1db07e1f8cc58eaef6a4a8a7a273
#
_entry.id   17ce1db07e1f8cc58eaef6a4a8a7a273
#
_cell.length_a   1.000
_cell.length_b   1.000
_cell.length_c   1.000
_cell.angle_alpha   90.00
_cell.angle_beta   90.00
_cell.angle_gamma   90.00
#
_symmetry.space_group_name_H-M   'P 1'
#
loop_
_entity.id
_entity.type
_entity.pdbx_description
1 polymer ?
#
loop_
_entity_poly.entity_id
_entity_poly.type
_entity_poly.pdbx_seq_one_letter_code
_entity_poly.pdbx_strand_id
1 'polypeptide(L)'
;MSFSLDLRYHICLQPIELPVFNPVALELLQLLGDPDVDFDIIINTINKDQALSIQILRMANSPVYAGRAKSDTIKESVNRLGAKQITNLAMAASQAALHASENPVVSGVMQDLWLHSHACAIGCRSLAINTGHRELADQAYLAGLLHDIGKLYLLKAMERISTNAETSFELDRETLVDVFSDMHVEQGCRIMNHWDIPSVYYNIVADHHSEQLDPHDTLLAIVRLVNFNSMNYKLNLYPQFIQPQDVTPEISVLHANEVALAQLETDMTGSSA
;
A
#
# COMPACT_ATOMS: atom_id res chain seq x y z
N MET A 1 24.34 7.36 8.63
CA MET A 1 24.61 8.81 8.83
C MET A 1 23.28 9.52 8.82
N SER A 2 22.99 10.40 9.76
CA SER A 2 21.73 11.15 9.78
C SER A 2 21.74 12.14 8.61
N PHE A 3 20.74 12.11 7.72
CA PHE A 3 20.54 13.15 6.72
C PHE A 3 20.39 14.52 7.40
N SER A 4 20.64 15.62 6.67
CA SER A 4 20.76 16.93 7.28
C SER A 4 19.42 17.39 7.88
N LEU A 5 19.44 18.06 9.05
CA LEU A 5 18.28 18.71 9.66
C LEU A 5 17.59 19.68 8.69
N ASP A 6 18.34 20.26 7.76
CA ASP A 6 17.87 21.13 6.71
C ASP A 6 16.96 20.40 5.71
N LEU A 7 17.35 19.21 5.26
CA LEU A 7 16.51 18.38 4.37
C LEU A 7 15.20 17.97 5.06
N ARG A 8 15.26 17.54 6.33
CA ARG A 8 14.06 17.24 7.13
C ARG A 8 13.12 18.44 7.21
N TYR A 9 13.64 19.63 7.47
CA TYR A 9 12.87 20.87 7.49
C TYR A 9 12.19 21.13 6.14
N HIS A 10 12.92 21.05 5.05
CA HIS A 10 12.36 21.24 3.70
C HIS A 10 11.29 20.21 3.34
N ILE A 11 11.44 18.95 3.74
CA ILE A 11 10.41 17.91 3.54
C ILE A 11 9.15 18.26 4.33
N CYS A 12 9.28 18.68 5.59
CA CYS A 12 8.13 19.05 6.43
C CYS A 12 7.35 20.26 5.89
N LEU A 13 8.01 21.15 5.14
CA LEU A 13 7.39 22.31 4.50
C LEU A 13 6.65 21.98 3.20
N GLN A 14 6.87 20.77 2.62
CA GLN A 14 6.16 20.40 1.41
C GLN A 14 4.66 20.27 1.67
N PRO A 15 3.80 20.80 0.76
CA PRO A 15 2.37 20.66 0.89
C PRO A 15 1.97 19.17 0.81
N ILE A 16 1.00 18.77 1.63
CA ILE A 16 0.40 17.44 1.61
C ILE A 16 -0.41 17.21 0.31
N GLU A 17 -0.65 18.26 -0.45
CA GLU A 17 -1.33 18.27 -1.76
C GLU A 17 -0.55 17.55 -2.89
N LEU A 18 0.65 17.00 -2.61
CA LEU A 18 1.29 16.09 -3.53
C LEU A 18 0.32 14.94 -3.82
N PRO A 19 0.07 14.62 -5.10
CA PRO A 19 -0.91 13.59 -5.44
C PRO A 19 -0.45 12.24 -4.92
N VAL A 20 -1.02 11.82 -3.80
CA VAL A 20 -0.78 10.51 -3.18
C VAL A 20 -1.97 9.58 -3.46
N PHE A 21 -3.12 10.18 -3.81
CA PHE A 21 -4.34 9.45 -4.16
C PHE A 21 -5.07 10.09 -5.35
N ASN A 22 -5.72 9.23 -6.13
CA ASN A 22 -6.69 9.68 -7.12
C ASN A 22 -8.00 10.07 -6.40
N PRO A 23 -8.61 11.24 -6.70
CA PRO A 23 -9.84 11.69 -6.02
C PRO A 23 -11.01 10.70 -6.14
N VAL A 24 -11.17 10.02 -7.28
CA VAL A 24 -12.21 9.01 -7.48
C VAL A 24 -11.98 7.79 -6.59
N ALA A 25 -10.72 7.35 -6.46
CA ALA A 25 -10.38 6.23 -5.59
C ALA A 25 -10.66 6.56 -4.11
N LEU A 26 -10.40 7.80 -3.68
CA LEU A 26 -10.74 8.26 -2.33
C LEU A 26 -12.26 8.34 -2.13
N GLU A 27 -13.01 8.88 -3.09
CA GLU A 27 -14.47 8.92 -3.02
C GLU A 27 -15.05 7.49 -2.86
N LEU A 28 -14.52 6.52 -3.59
CA LEU A 28 -14.90 5.11 -3.46
C LEU A 28 -14.62 4.55 -2.06
N LEU A 29 -13.45 4.88 -1.50
CA LEU A 29 -13.09 4.43 -0.16
C LEU A 29 -14.04 5.00 0.91
N GLN A 30 -14.45 6.26 0.78
CA GLN A 30 -15.41 6.89 1.68
C GLN A 30 -16.81 6.27 1.54
N LEU A 31 -17.25 5.95 0.32
CA LEU A 31 -18.52 5.30 0.06
C LEU A 31 -18.62 3.91 0.73
N LEU A 32 -17.53 3.18 0.89
CA LEU A 32 -17.52 1.90 1.61
C LEU A 32 -17.79 2.02 3.11
N GLY A 33 -17.73 3.22 3.68
CA GLY A 33 -18.15 3.48 5.06
C GLY A 33 -19.67 3.35 5.26
N ASP A 34 -20.46 3.41 4.19
CA ASP A 34 -21.90 3.17 4.20
C ASP A 34 -22.20 1.70 3.88
N PRO A 35 -22.75 0.91 4.84
CA PRO A 35 -23.09 -0.49 4.61
C PRO A 35 -24.15 -0.72 3.53
N ASP A 36 -25.00 0.30 3.28
CA ASP A 36 -26.11 0.25 2.35
C ASP A 36 -25.79 0.92 1.00
N VAL A 37 -24.50 1.16 0.70
CA VAL A 37 -24.09 1.82 -0.55
C VAL A 37 -24.59 1.05 -1.77
N ASP A 38 -25.27 1.76 -2.67
CA ASP A 38 -25.77 1.19 -3.93
C ASP A 38 -24.61 0.96 -4.92
N PHE A 39 -24.57 -0.22 -5.53
CA PHE A 39 -23.59 -0.56 -6.56
C PHE A 39 -23.63 0.40 -7.75
N ASP A 40 -24.78 0.95 -8.10
CA ASP A 40 -24.88 1.94 -9.18
C ASP A 40 -24.14 3.25 -8.82
N ILE A 41 -24.09 3.64 -7.54
CA ILE A 41 -23.28 4.79 -7.08
C ILE A 41 -21.80 4.50 -7.29
N ILE A 42 -21.32 3.31 -6.91
CA ILE A 42 -19.95 2.88 -7.09
C ILE A 42 -19.56 2.86 -8.58
N ILE A 43 -20.41 2.26 -9.43
CA ILE A 43 -20.18 2.19 -10.88
C ILE A 43 -20.10 3.60 -11.49
N ASN A 44 -21.03 4.49 -11.13
CA ASN A 44 -21.04 5.87 -11.61
C ASN A 44 -19.84 6.66 -11.14
N THR A 45 -19.38 6.44 -9.90
CA THR A 45 -18.21 7.09 -9.36
C THR A 45 -16.93 6.66 -10.11
N ILE A 46 -16.76 5.36 -10.38
CA ILE A 46 -15.62 4.86 -11.18
C ILE A 46 -15.63 5.45 -12.58
N ASN A 47 -16.78 5.53 -13.22
CA ASN A 47 -16.93 6.03 -14.60
C ASN A 47 -16.64 7.53 -14.76
N LYS A 48 -16.49 8.29 -13.66
CA LYS A 48 -16.03 9.69 -13.70
C LYS A 48 -14.57 9.80 -14.19
N ASP A 49 -13.76 8.74 -14.02
CA ASP A 49 -12.36 8.69 -14.45
C ASP A 49 -12.14 7.52 -15.43
N GLN A 50 -12.03 7.84 -16.71
CA GLN A 50 -11.86 6.85 -17.76
C GLN A 50 -10.53 6.09 -17.64
N ALA A 51 -9.45 6.76 -17.24
CA ALA A 51 -8.15 6.11 -17.09
C ALA A 51 -8.16 5.10 -15.95
N LEU A 52 -8.74 5.49 -14.80
CA LEU A 52 -8.93 4.61 -13.66
C LEU A 52 -9.83 3.43 -14.00
N SER A 53 -10.95 3.66 -14.73
CA SER A 53 -11.87 2.60 -15.18
C SER A 53 -11.16 1.53 -16.00
N ILE A 54 -10.31 1.94 -16.96
CA ILE A 54 -9.53 1.02 -17.79
C ILE A 54 -8.55 0.20 -16.92
N GLN A 55 -7.88 0.85 -15.97
CA GLN A 55 -6.95 0.19 -15.06
C GLN A 55 -7.66 -0.85 -14.17
N ILE A 56 -8.80 -0.47 -13.59
CA ILE A 56 -9.63 -1.39 -12.78
C ILE A 56 -10.04 -2.62 -13.61
N LEU A 57 -10.52 -2.42 -14.85
CA LEU A 57 -10.89 -3.53 -15.74
C LEU A 57 -9.70 -4.45 -16.03
N ARG A 58 -8.52 -3.89 -16.29
CA ARG A 58 -7.30 -4.68 -16.51
C ARG A 58 -6.95 -5.51 -15.28
N MET A 59 -6.96 -4.92 -14.10
CA MET A 59 -6.66 -5.60 -12.84
C MET A 59 -7.72 -6.66 -12.50
N ALA A 60 -9.00 -6.34 -12.67
CA ALA A 60 -10.10 -7.29 -12.46
C ALA A 60 -10.01 -8.52 -13.38
N ASN A 61 -9.40 -8.37 -14.55
CA ASN A 61 -9.20 -9.46 -15.50
C ASN A 61 -7.81 -10.12 -15.42
N SER A 62 -6.96 -9.71 -14.48
CA SER A 62 -5.66 -10.35 -14.24
C SER A 62 -5.85 -11.78 -13.70
N PRO A 63 -4.84 -12.67 -13.83
CA PRO A 63 -4.92 -14.05 -13.34
C PRO A 63 -5.32 -14.16 -11.86
N VAL A 64 -4.96 -13.20 -11.03
CA VAL A 64 -5.26 -13.16 -9.58
C VAL A 64 -6.77 -13.01 -9.33
N TYR A 65 -7.48 -12.27 -10.19
CA TYR A 65 -8.89 -11.93 -10.03
C TYR A 65 -9.79 -12.49 -11.12
N ALA A 66 -9.20 -13.15 -12.14
CA ALA A 66 -9.96 -13.69 -13.24
C ALA A 66 -10.90 -14.80 -12.78
N GLY A 67 -12.18 -14.64 -13.07
CA GLY A 67 -13.18 -15.70 -12.97
C GLY A 67 -13.18 -16.59 -14.23
N ARG A 68 -14.27 -17.37 -14.40
CA ARG A 68 -14.47 -18.21 -15.59
C ARG A 68 -14.63 -17.40 -16.89
N ALA A 69 -15.04 -16.15 -16.79
CA ALA A 69 -15.18 -15.22 -17.90
C ALA A 69 -14.57 -13.86 -17.57
N LYS A 70 -14.04 -13.17 -18.58
CA LYS A 70 -13.59 -11.78 -18.44
C LYS A 70 -14.79 -10.85 -18.25
N SER A 71 -14.56 -9.74 -17.54
CA SER A 71 -15.51 -8.64 -17.46
C SER A 71 -15.15 -7.60 -18.52
N ASP A 72 -16.13 -7.21 -19.31
CA ASP A 72 -15.95 -6.18 -20.35
C ASP A 72 -16.38 -4.79 -19.84
N THR A 73 -17.08 -4.74 -18.71
CA THR A 73 -17.60 -3.51 -18.11
C THR A 73 -17.28 -3.40 -16.61
N ILE A 74 -17.27 -2.17 -16.09
CA ILE A 74 -17.18 -1.92 -14.64
C ILE A 74 -18.35 -2.59 -13.91
N LYS A 75 -19.54 -2.53 -14.45
CA LYS A 75 -20.73 -3.17 -13.86
C LYS A 75 -20.54 -4.68 -13.68
N GLU A 76 -20.02 -5.37 -14.69
CA GLU A 76 -19.72 -6.80 -14.59
C GLU A 76 -18.64 -7.09 -13.56
N SER A 77 -17.62 -6.24 -13.50
CA SER A 77 -16.53 -6.36 -12.51
C SER A 77 -17.07 -6.16 -11.08
N VAL A 78 -17.91 -5.15 -10.85
CA VAL A 78 -18.55 -4.90 -9.54
C VAL A 78 -19.45 -6.08 -9.15
N ASN A 79 -20.28 -6.59 -10.06
CA ASN A 79 -21.14 -7.74 -9.80
C ASN A 79 -20.37 -9.03 -9.48
N ARG A 80 -19.18 -9.21 -10.10
CA ARG A 80 -18.35 -10.41 -9.90
C ARG A 80 -17.51 -10.35 -8.63
N LEU A 81 -16.88 -9.20 -8.35
CA LEU A 81 -15.90 -9.05 -7.29
C LEU A 81 -16.47 -8.37 -6.03
N GLY A 82 -17.60 -7.67 -6.16
CA GLY A 82 -18.19 -6.87 -5.10
C GLY A 82 -17.54 -5.48 -4.96
N ALA A 83 -18.25 -4.60 -4.26
CA ALA A 83 -17.86 -3.20 -4.07
C ALA A 83 -16.49 -3.06 -3.38
N LYS A 84 -16.27 -3.78 -2.29
CA LYS A 84 -15.01 -3.72 -1.52
C LYS A 84 -13.79 -4.06 -2.37
N GLN A 85 -13.86 -5.18 -3.11
CA GLN A 85 -12.74 -5.60 -3.96
C GLN A 85 -12.49 -4.61 -5.10
N ILE A 86 -13.55 -4.06 -5.71
CA ILE A 86 -13.41 -3.05 -6.76
C ILE A 86 -12.79 -1.76 -6.21
N THR A 87 -13.15 -1.32 -5.02
CA THR A 87 -12.51 -0.16 -4.37
C THR A 87 -11.04 -0.43 -4.09
N ASN A 88 -10.68 -1.63 -3.62
CA ASN A 88 -9.29 -2.03 -3.44
C ASN A 88 -8.50 -1.97 -4.76
N LEU A 89 -9.09 -2.45 -5.86
CA LEU A 89 -8.47 -2.34 -7.18
C LEU A 89 -8.36 -0.89 -7.66
N ALA A 90 -9.33 -0.04 -7.35
CA ALA A 90 -9.27 1.39 -7.65
C ALA A 90 -8.12 2.08 -6.90
N MET A 91 -7.95 1.75 -5.62
CA MET A 91 -6.84 2.27 -4.82
C MET A 91 -5.48 1.77 -5.37
N ALA A 92 -5.36 0.49 -5.69
CA ALA A 92 -4.14 -0.06 -6.27
C ALA A 92 -3.82 0.56 -7.64
N ALA A 93 -4.81 0.71 -8.52
CA ALA A 93 -4.66 1.36 -9.82
C ALA A 93 -4.26 2.83 -9.68
N SER A 94 -4.85 3.55 -8.72
CA SER A 94 -4.49 4.92 -8.38
C SER A 94 -3.02 5.01 -7.95
N GLN A 95 -2.58 4.16 -7.06
CA GLN A 95 -1.20 4.17 -6.59
C GLN A 95 -0.23 3.79 -7.69
N ALA A 96 -0.52 2.76 -8.50
CA ALA A 96 0.33 2.37 -9.62
C ALA A 96 0.61 3.54 -10.59
N ALA A 97 -0.41 4.36 -10.87
CA ALA A 97 -0.27 5.54 -11.72
C ALA A 97 0.60 6.65 -11.12
N LEU A 98 0.70 6.70 -9.79
CA LEU A 98 1.48 7.69 -9.06
C LEU A 98 2.96 7.30 -8.88
N HIS A 99 3.30 6.03 -9.06
CA HIS A 99 4.67 5.51 -8.99
C HIS A 99 5.42 5.73 -10.32
N ALA A 100 5.46 6.98 -10.79
CA ALA A 100 6.16 7.37 -12.00
C ALA A 100 7.01 8.62 -11.75
N SER A 101 8.24 8.65 -12.29
CA SER A 101 9.17 9.76 -12.22
C SER A 101 10.04 9.79 -13.48
N GLU A 102 10.43 10.99 -13.92
CA GLU A 102 11.42 11.19 -14.98
C GLU A 102 12.86 11.08 -14.45
N ASN A 103 13.08 11.21 -13.15
CA ASN A 103 14.37 10.99 -12.51
C ASN A 103 14.66 9.47 -12.41
N PRO A 104 15.75 8.96 -13.03
CA PRO A 104 16.01 7.51 -13.06
C PRO A 104 16.18 6.89 -11.68
N VAL A 105 16.78 7.59 -10.70
CA VAL A 105 16.96 7.09 -9.33
C VAL A 105 15.60 6.96 -8.65
N VAL A 106 14.80 8.02 -8.71
CA VAL A 106 13.45 8.05 -8.11
C VAL A 106 12.54 7.02 -8.79
N SER A 107 12.58 6.93 -10.12
CA SER A 107 11.79 5.96 -10.90
C SER A 107 12.08 4.52 -10.48
N GLY A 108 13.36 4.16 -10.32
CA GLY A 108 13.73 2.82 -9.84
C GLY A 108 13.20 2.53 -8.45
N VAL A 109 13.34 3.47 -7.51
CA VAL A 109 12.83 3.31 -6.14
C VAL A 109 11.30 3.29 -6.10
N MET A 110 10.62 4.07 -6.94
CA MET A 110 9.15 4.04 -7.08
C MET A 110 8.65 2.68 -7.57
N GLN A 111 9.34 2.06 -8.53
CA GLN A 111 9.00 0.72 -9.02
C GLN A 111 9.17 -0.33 -7.90
N ASP A 112 10.29 -0.29 -7.18
CA ASP A 112 10.54 -1.19 -6.05
C ASP A 112 9.47 -1.00 -4.95
N LEU A 113 9.10 0.24 -4.63
CA LEU A 113 8.07 0.56 -3.65
C LEU A 113 6.69 0.06 -4.08
N TRP A 114 6.35 0.23 -5.36
CA TRP A 114 5.10 -0.28 -5.91
C TRP A 114 5.03 -1.81 -5.81
N LEU A 115 6.08 -2.52 -6.22
CA LEU A 115 6.16 -3.98 -6.15
C LEU A 115 6.01 -4.46 -4.71
N HIS A 116 6.70 -3.82 -3.76
CA HIS A 116 6.58 -4.11 -2.34
C HIS A 116 5.14 -3.93 -1.82
N SER A 117 4.56 -2.75 -2.02
CA SER A 117 3.22 -2.43 -1.52
C SER A 117 2.14 -3.34 -2.14
N HIS A 118 2.27 -3.64 -3.44
CA HIS A 118 1.34 -4.53 -4.13
C HIS A 118 1.46 -5.98 -3.65
N ALA A 119 2.68 -6.49 -3.49
CA ALA A 119 2.92 -7.82 -2.92
C ALA A 119 2.41 -7.92 -1.48
N CYS A 120 2.64 -6.90 -0.64
CA CYS A 120 2.09 -6.84 0.71
C CYS A 120 0.56 -6.84 0.71
N ALA A 121 -0.09 -6.12 -0.20
CA ALA A 121 -1.54 -6.13 -0.32
C ALA A 121 -2.09 -7.54 -0.62
N ILE A 122 -1.50 -8.23 -1.60
CA ILE A 122 -1.88 -9.60 -1.96
C ILE A 122 -1.58 -10.56 -0.80
N GLY A 123 -0.40 -10.45 -0.20
CA GLY A 123 0.00 -11.28 0.93
C GLY A 123 -0.91 -11.11 2.14
N CYS A 124 -1.28 -9.89 2.50
CA CYS A 124 -2.19 -9.62 3.62
C CYS A 124 -3.57 -10.24 3.38
N ARG A 125 -4.11 -10.11 2.16
CA ARG A 125 -5.38 -10.75 1.80
C ARG A 125 -5.29 -12.27 1.88
N SER A 126 -4.24 -12.85 1.33
CA SER A 126 -3.99 -14.30 1.34
C SER A 126 -3.85 -14.82 2.77
N LEU A 127 -3.03 -14.18 3.58
CA LEU A 127 -2.80 -14.57 4.96
C LEU A 127 -4.09 -14.51 5.78
N ALA A 128 -4.90 -13.45 5.64
CA ALA A 128 -6.20 -13.34 6.30
C ALA A 128 -7.12 -14.52 5.95
N ILE A 129 -7.15 -14.93 4.68
CA ILE A 129 -7.98 -16.07 4.24
C ILE A 129 -7.47 -17.39 4.81
N ASN A 130 -6.15 -17.62 4.76
CA ASN A 130 -5.53 -18.89 5.13
C ASN A 130 -5.36 -19.08 6.64
N THR A 131 -5.53 -18.02 7.43
CA THR A 131 -5.54 -18.07 8.91
C THR A 131 -6.96 -18.00 9.50
N GLY A 132 -8.00 -18.04 8.66
CA GLY A 132 -9.40 -18.11 9.12
C GLY A 132 -10.09 -16.75 9.30
N HIS A 133 -9.42 -15.65 8.98
CA HIS A 133 -9.92 -14.26 9.10
C HIS A 133 -10.45 -13.71 7.76
N ARG A 134 -11.21 -14.53 7.04
CA ARG A 134 -11.71 -14.20 5.69
C ARG A 134 -12.51 -12.90 5.63
N GLU A 135 -13.20 -12.54 6.70
CA GLU A 135 -13.97 -11.29 6.83
C GLU A 135 -13.08 -10.04 6.79
N LEU A 136 -11.81 -10.17 7.18
CA LEU A 136 -10.81 -9.09 7.13
C LEU A 136 -10.07 -9.03 5.79
N ALA A 137 -10.25 -9.98 4.88
CA ALA A 137 -9.40 -10.15 3.71
C ALA A 137 -9.30 -8.88 2.83
N ASP A 138 -10.43 -8.21 2.57
CA ASP A 138 -10.44 -6.99 1.76
C ASP A 138 -9.84 -5.79 2.51
N GLN A 139 -10.05 -5.72 3.83
CA GLN A 139 -9.46 -4.70 4.69
C GLN A 139 -7.95 -4.92 4.83
N ALA A 140 -7.51 -6.16 4.97
CA ALA A 140 -6.11 -6.54 5.03
C ALA A 140 -5.37 -6.21 3.71
N TYR A 141 -6.01 -6.42 2.55
CA TYR A 141 -5.47 -6.00 1.27
C TYR A 141 -5.14 -4.51 1.26
N LEU A 142 -6.11 -3.67 1.64
CA LEU A 142 -5.92 -2.22 1.62
C LEU A 142 -4.92 -1.76 2.70
N ALA A 143 -4.93 -2.38 3.86
CA ALA A 143 -3.95 -2.12 4.92
C ALA A 143 -2.52 -2.43 4.44
N GLY A 144 -2.31 -3.57 3.78
CA GLY A 144 -1.02 -3.93 3.19
C GLY A 144 -0.60 -3.00 2.05
N LEU A 145 -1.55 -2.48 1.25
CA LEU A 145 -1.26 -1.52 0.19
C LEU A 145 -0.80 -0.16 0.72
N LEU A 146 -1.35 0.27 1.86
CA LEU A 146 -1.19 1.63 2.38
C LEU A 146 -0.14 1.77 3.49
N HIS A 147 0.33 0.68 4.11
CA HIS A 147 1.17 0.75 5.31
C HIS A 147 2.41 1.63 5.15
N ASP A 148 2.97 1.67 3.96
CA ASP A 148 4.19 2.41 3.59
C ASP A 148 3.91 3.68 2.74
N ILE A 149 2.68 4.19 2.72
CA ILE A 149 2.29 5.33 1.89
C ILE A 149 3.16 6.58 2.12
N GLY A 150 3.70 6.72 3.32
CA GLY A 150 4.62 7.80 3.65
C GLY A 150 5.90 7.78 2.80
N LYS A 151 6.38 6.62 2.37
CA LYS A 151 7.54 6.50 1.48
C LYS A 151 7.26 7.09 0.10
N LEU A 152 6.06 6.87 -0.45
CA LEU A 152 5.66 7.48 -1.72
C LEU A 152 5.62 9.01 -1.63
N TYR A 153 5.06 9.54 -0.54
CA TYR A 153 5.06 10.99 -0.29
C TYR A 153 6.48 11.54 -0.21
N LEU A 154 7.35 10.87 0.55
CA LEU A 154 8.74 11.29 0.72
C LEU A 154 9.49 11.30 -0.60
N LEU A 155 9.32 10.28 -1.46
CA LEU A 155 9.90 10.24 -2.80
C LEU A 155 9.49 11.46 -3.63
N LYS A 156 8.20 11.77 -3.67
CA LYS A 156 7.69 12.93 -4.43
C LYS A 156 8.15 14.26 -3.81
N ALA A 157 8.19 14.36 -2.50
CA ALA A 157 8.69 15.54 -1.81
C ALA A 157 10.18 15.79 -2.11
N MET A 158 11.01 14.76 -2.00
CA MET A 158 12.44 14.84 -2.27
C MET A 158 12.74 15.12 -3.73
N GLU A 159 12.03 14.50 -4.67
CA GLU A 159 12.13 14.80 -6.10
C GLU A 159 11.85 16.29 -6.36
N ARG A 160 10.77 16.83 -5.79
CA ARG A 160 10.42 18.24 -5.94
C ARG A 160 11.47 19.18 -5.31
N ILE A 161 12.01 18.84 -4.14
CA ILE A 161 13.05 19.62 -3.48
C ILE A 161 14.35 19.58 -4.29
N SER A 162 14.73 18.43 -4.85
CA SER A 162 15.98 18.26 -5.63
C SER A 162 16.00 19.08 -6.91
N THR A 163 14.83 19.46 -7.45
CA THR A 163 14.73 20.33 -8.63
C THR A 163 14.82 21.81 -8.28
N ASN A 164 14.82 22.18 -7.00
CA ASN A 164 14.92 23.57 -6.56
C ASN A 164 16.40 23.99 -6.48
N ALA A 165 16.77 25.06 -7.18
CA ALA A 165 18.15 25.56 -7.25
C ALA A 165 18.71 26.05 -5.87
N GLU A 166 17.85 26.32 -4.89
CA GLU A 166 18.26 26.79 -3.56
C GLU A 166 18.62 25.64 -2.61
N THR A 167 18.24 24.41 -2.93
CA THR A 167 18.51 23.22 -2.12
C THR A 167 19.46 22.29 -2.87
N SER A 168 20.74 22.27 -2.51
CA SER A 168 21.71 21.35 -3.11
C SER A 168 21.88 20.11 -2.23
N PHE A 169 21.17 19.03 -2.54
CA PHE A 169 21.50 17.70 -2.02
C PHE A 169 21.49 16.69 -3.18
N GLU A 170 22.31 15.68 -3.05
CA GLU A 170 22.35 14.59 -4.02
C GLU A 170 21.20 13.62 -3.71
N LEU A 171 20.32 13.44 -4.69
CA LEU A 171 19.22 12.49 -4.59
C LEU A 171 19.73 11.10 -4.96
N ASP A 172 20.36 10.44 -4.01
CA ASP A 172 20.87 9.09 -4.13
C ASP A 172 20.05 8.08 -3.30
N ARG A 173 20.32 6.80 -3.52
CA ARG A 173 19.58 5.71 -2.87
C ARG A 173 19.84 5.67 -1.35
N GLU A 174 21.03 6.02 -0.89
CA GLU A 174 21.39 6.01 0.54
C GLU A 174 20.63 7.09 1.30
N THR A 175 20.58 8.31 0.76
CA THR A 175 19.78 9.42 1.31
C THR A 175 18.30 9.07 1.37
N LEU A 176 17.75 8.43 0.33
CA LEU A 176 16.35 7.98 0.33
C LEU A 176 16.07 6.97 1.45
N VAL A 177 16.97 6.00 1.66
CA VAL A 177 16.83 5.01 2.75
C VAL A 177 16.80 5.67 4.12
N ASP A 178 17.75 6.57 4.37
CA ASP A 178 17.86 7.28 5.66
C ASP A 178 16.58 8.08 5.93
N VAL A 179 16.08 8.81 4.94
CA VAL A 179 14.83 9.59 5.04
C VAL A 179 13.62 8.68 5.28
N PHE A 180 13.52 7.55 4.58
CA PHE A 180 12.42 6.61 4.81
C PHE A 180 12.46 6.03 6.21
N SER A 181 13.63 5.60 6.68
CA SER A 181 13.77 5.01 8.01
C SER A 181 13.35 5.97 9.13
N ASP A 182 13.59 7.27 8.95
CA ASP A 182 13.32 8.29 9.98
C ASP A 182 11.90 8.88 9.88
N MET A 183 11.33 9.02 8.68
CA MET A 183 10.17 9.89 8.48
C MET A 183 8.92 9.21 7.91
N HIS A 184 8.99 7.98 7.34
CA HIS A 184 7.86 7.45 6.58
C HIS A 184 6.59 7.25 7.42
N VAL A 185 6.71 6.83 8.68
CA VAL A 185 5.56 6.65 9.57
C VAL A 185 4.92 8.00 9.87
N GLU A 186 5.73 8.99 10.30
CA GLU A 186 5.23 10.35 10.60
C GLU A 186 4.51 10.96 9.39
N GLN A 187 5.13 10.90 8.21
CA GLN A 187 4.56 11.49 7.01
C GLN A 187 3.34 10.68 6.51
N GLY A 188 3.35 9.37 6.66
CA GLY A 188 2.20 8.52 6.39
C GLY A 188 1.00 8.89 7.25
N CYS A 189 1.17 9.06 8.56
CA CYS A 189 0.13 9.50 9.47
C CYS A 189 -0.43 10.90 9.11
N ARG A 190 0.44 11.84 8.69
CA ARG A 190 0.00 13.15 8.20
C ARG A 190 -0.90 13.04 6.97
N ILE A 191 -0.54 12.18 6.02
CA ILE A 191 -1.32 11.91 4.80
C ILE A 191 -2.67 11.31 5.15
N MET A 192 -2.71 10.29 6.01
CA MET A 192 -3.95 9.62 6.41
C MET A 192 -4.94 10.61 7.02
N ASN A 193 -4.46 11.52 7.90
CA ASN A 193 -5.28 12.56 8.50
C ASN A 193 -5.74 13.61 7.48
N HIS A 194 -4.86 14.04 6.57
CA HIS A 194 -5.20 15.07 5.59
C HIS A 194 -6.29 14.61 4.60
N TRP A 195 -6.25 13.34 4.21
CA TRP A 195 -7.18 12.74 3.27
C TRP A 195 -8.39 12.06 3.94
N ASP A 196 -8.55 12.23 5.26
CA ASP A 196 -9.64 11.65 6.05
C ASP A 196 -9.81 10.14 5.82
N ILE A 197 -8.67 9.43 5.79
CA ILE A 197 -8.65 7.98 5.62
C ILE A 197 -9.16 7.30 6.90
N PRO A 198 -9.99 6.25 6.81
CA PRO A 198 -10.52 5.57 7.99
C PRO A 198 -9.45 5.19 9.01
N SER A 199 -9.74 5.44 10.31
CA SER A 199 -8.79 5.29 11.41
C SER A 199 -8.13 3.92 11.50
N VAL A 200 -8.80 2.87 11.05
CA VAL A 200 -8.23 1.51 11.01
C VAL A 200 -6.95 1.45 10.15
N TYR A 201 -6.90 2.17 9.03
CA TYR A 201 -5.69 2.22 8.18
C TYR A 201 -4.65 3.19 8.73
N TYR A 202 -5.10 4.29 9.36
CA TYR A 202 -4.20 5.18 10.09
C TYR A 202 -3.40 4.44 11.17
N ASN A 203 -4.07 3.61 11.98
CA ASN A 203 -3.43 2.82 13.03
C ASN A 203 -2.40 1.84 12.45
N ILE A 204 -2.70 1.21 11.32
CA ILE A 204 -1.73 0.34 10.63
C ILE A 204 -0.48 1.13 10.21
N VAL A 205 -0.64 2.32 9.60
CA VAL A 205 0.50 3.16 9.22
C VAL A 205 1.30 3.61 10.43
N ALA A 206 0.64 3.93 11.54
CA ALA A 206 1.30 4.36 12.78
C ALA A 206 2.09 3.24 13.46
N ASP A 207 1.54 2.01 13.48
CA ASP A 207 1.97 0.96 14.41
C ASP A 207 2.66 -0.24 13.74
N HIS A 208 2.79 -0.28 12.38
CA HIS A 208 3.37 -1.45 11.70
C HIS A 208 4.85 -1.70 12.05
N HIS A 209 5.54 -0.74 12.64
CA HIS A 209 6.90 -0.87 13.19
C HIS A 209 6.94 -0.80 14.73
N SER A 210 5.79 -0.75 15.42
CA SER A 210 5.74 -0.74 16.88
C SER A 210 6.41 -2.00 17.46
N GLU A 211 7.14 -1.85 18.57
CA GLU A 211 7.73 -2.99 19.29
C GLU A 211 6.66 -3.89 19.93
N GLN A 212 5.51 -3.30 20.27
CA GLN A 212 4.40 -4.01 20.92
C GLN A 212 3.30 -4.35 19.91
N LEU A 213 2.71 -5.53 20.08
CA LEU A 213 1.53 -5.96 19.36
C LEU A 213 0.40 -6.21 20.38
N ASP A 214 -0.76 -5.55 20.18
CA ASP A 214 -1.97 -5.94 20.89
C ASP A 214 -2.42 -7.31 20.36
N PRO A 215 -2.54 -8.34 21.23
CA PRO A 215 -2.99 -9.67 20.81
C PRO A 215 -4.40 -9.70 20.19
N HIS A 216 -5.17 -8.63 20.35
CA HIS A 216 -6.50 -8.49 19.75
C HIS A 216 -6.48 -7.74 18.40
N ASP A 217 -5.35 -7.16 18.00
CA ASP A 217 -5.22 -6.49 16.71
C ASP A 217 -4.76 -7.46 15.62
N THR A 218 -5.70 -8.26 15.15
CA THR A 218 -5.49 -9.24 14.07
C THR A 218 -5.03 -8.58 12.78
N LEU A 219 -5.54 -7.40 12.46
CA LEU A 219 -5.20 -6.70 11.21
C LEU A 219 -3.74 -6.23 11.23
N LEU A 220 -3.30 -5.66 12.33
CA LEU A 220 -1.89 -5.26 12.51
C LEU A 220 -0.96 -6.47 12.48
N ALA A 221 -1.34 -7.58 13.13
CA ALA A 221 -0.57 -8.82 13.10
C ALA A 221 -0.39 -9.35 11.66
N ILE A 222 -1.45 -9.31 10.84
CA ILE A 222 -1.38 -9.70 9.42
C ILE A 222 -0.37 -8.82 8.69
N VAL A 223 -0.48 -7.48 8.78
CA VAL A 223 0.38 -6.55 8.04
C VAL A 223 1.84 -6.70 8.47
N ARG A 224 2.12 -6.80 9.77
CA ARG A 224 3.49 -6.96 10.30
C ARG A 224 4.13 -8.26 9.82
N LEU A 225 3.40 -9.38 9.90
CA LEU A 225 3.92 -10.69 9.46
C LEU A 225 4.20 -10.70 7.95
N VAL A 226 3.34 -10.09 7.15
CA VAL A 226 3.52 -10.00 5.69
C VAL A 226 4.68 -9.07 5.35
N ASN A 227 4.77 -7.89 5.98
CA ASN A 227 5.87 -6.96 5.77
C ASN A 227 7.22 -7.59 6.12
N PHE A 228 7.32 -8.33 7.23
CA PHE A 228 8.51 -9.10 7.59
C PHE A 228 8.87 -10.14 6.53
N ASN A 229 7.89 -10.94 6.07
CA ASN A 229 8.15 -11.97 5.05
C ASN A 229 8.51 -11.37 3.69
N SER A 230 8.04 -10.17 3.36
CA SER A 230 8.45 -9.47 2.13
C SER A 230 9.98 -9.27 2.04
N MET A 231 10.64 -9.09 3.19
CA MET A 231 12.09 -8.98 3.29
C MET A 231 12.76 -10.32 2.92
N ASN A 232 12.24 -11.43 3.45
CA ASN A 232 12.76 -12.78 3.17
C ASN A 232 12.60 -13.16 1.69
N TYR A 233 11.53 -12.70 1.06
CA TYR A 233 11.23 -12.95 -0.35
C TYR A 233 11.89 -11.95 -1.31
N LYS A 234 12.73 -11.03 -0.79
CA LYS A 234 13.44 -9.98 -1.56
C LYS A 234 12.49 -9.01 -2.29
N LEU A 235 11.32 -8.80 -1.73
CA LEU A 235 10.29 -7.88 -2.23
C LEU A 235 10.33 -6.52 -1.50
N ASN A 236 11.34 -6.30 -0.68
CA ASN A 236 11.53 -5.03 0.03
C ASN A 236 12.49 -4.11 -0.72
N LEU A 237 12.38 -2.82 -0.45
CA LEU A 237 13.22 -1.78 -1.05
C LEU A 237 14.72 -1.94 -0.75
N TYR A 238 15.06 -2.56 0.40
CA TYR A 238 16.41 -2.57 0.94
C TYR A 238 16.74 -3.87 1.68
N PRO A 239 16.99 -4.98 0.96
CA PRO A 239 17.28 -6.28 1.59
C PRO A 239 18.49 -6.29 2.52
N GLN A 240 19.44 -5.36 2.33
CA GLN A 240 20.66 -5.26 3.14
C GLN A 240 20.44 -4.67 4.55
N PHE A 241 19.30 -4.04 4.82
CA PHE A 241 18.98 -3.44 6.13
C PHE A 241 18.02 -4.31 6.96
N ILE A 242 17.91 -5.60 6.65
CA ILE A 242 17.07 -6.53 7.40
C ILE A 242 17.61 -6.64 8.83
N GLN A 243 16.82 -6.17 9.80
CA GLN A 243 17.06 -6.45 11.22
C GLN A 243 16.37 -7.76 11.58
N PRO A 244 17.01 -8.64 12.35
CA PRO A 244 16.31 -9.79 12.91
C PRO A 244 15.12 -9.31 13.73
N GLN A 245 13.92 -9.74 13.36
CA GLN A 245 12.68 -9.43 14.07
C GLN A 245 12.06 -10.72 14.56
N ASP A 246 11.63 -10.75 15.83
CA ASP A 246 10.82 -11.83 16.36
C ASP A 246 9.37 -11.65 15.93
N VAL A 247 8.87 -12.53 15.09
CA VAL A 247 7.48 -12.56 14.59
C VAL A 247 6.63 -13.62 15.29
N THR A 248 7.14 -14.20 16.37
CA THR A 248 6.41 -15.18 17.18
C THR A 248 5.06 -14.64 17.68
N PRO A 249 4.96 -13.36 18.11
CA PRO A 249 3.69 -12.80 18.52
C PRO A 249 2.65 -12.78 17.38
N GLU A 250 3.02 -12.36 16.17
CA GLU A 250 2.13 -12.33 15.01
C GLU A 250 1.68 -13.73 14.60
N ILE A 251 2.60 -14.69 14.55
CA ILE A 251 2.29 -16.10 14.27
C ILE A 251 1.31 -16.66 15.30
N SER A 252 1.50 -16.32 16.58
CA SER A 252 0.64 -16.77 17.67
C SER A 252 -0.77 -16.17 17.58
N VAL A 253 -0.88 -14.85 17.33
CA VAL A 253 -2.16 -14.14 17.18
C VAL A 253 -2.97 -14.71 16.02
N LEU A 254 -2.31 -14.99 14.90
CA LEU A 254 -2.93 -15.47 13.67
C LEU A 254 -3.10 -17.00 13.63
N HIS A 255 -2.54 -17.74 14.58
CA HIS A 255 -2.42 -19.20 14.50
C HIS A 255 -1.86 -19.65 13.13
N ALA A 256 -0.91 -18.88 12.59
CA ALA A 256 -0.36 -19.12 11.27
C ALA A 256 0.52 -20.38 11.29
N ASN A 257 0.16 -21.35 10.45
CA ASN A 257 0.89 -22.59 10.31
C ASN A 257 1.79 -22.58 9.05
N GLU A 258 2.63 -23.60 8.90
CA GLU A 258 3.55 -23.72 7.77
C GLU A 258 2.84 -23.69 6.41
N VAL A 259 1.62 -24.21 6.31
CA VAL A 259 0.84 -24.22 5.06
C VAL A 259 0.42 -22.79 4.69
N ALA A 260 -0.06 -22.01 5.67
CA ALA A 260 -0.45 -20.63 5.46
C ALA A 260 0.77 -19.76 5.05
N LEU A 261 1.94 -20.00 5.65
CA LEU A 261 3.18 -19.29 5.32
C LEU A 261 3.72 -19.67 3.94
N ALA A 262 3.66 -20.94 3.55
CA ALA A 262 4.05 -21.39 2.21
C ALA A 262 3.11 -20.84 1.12
N GLN A 263 1.81 -20.73 1.42
CA GLN A 263 0.87 -20.09 0.51
C GLN A 263 1.13 -18.58 0.40
N LEU A 264 1.46 -17.92 1.50
CA LEU A 264 1.86 -16.51 1.52
C LEU A 264 3.05 -16.26 0.59
N GLU A 265 4.10 -17.08 0.68
CA GLU A 265 5.28 -16.98 -0.21
C GLU A 265 4.87 -17.09 -1.67
N THR A 266 4.07 -18.10 -2.01
CA THR A 266 3.60 -18.36 -3.38
C THR A 266 2.82 -17.16 -3.92
N ASP A 267 1.90 -16.61 -3.12
CA ASP A 267 1.01 -15.53 -3.57
C ASP A 267 1.76 -14.19 -3.70
N MET A 268 2.72 -13.91 -2.81
CA MET A 268 3.54 -12.70 -2.88
C MET A 268 4.52 -12.73 -4.06
N THR A 269 5.20 -13.86 -4.28
CA THR A 269 6.22 -13.97 -5.35
C THR A 269 5.61 -14.18 -6.72
N GLY A 270 4.50 -14.90 -6.83
CA GLY A 270 3.76 -15.11 -8.08
C GLY A 270 3.07 -13.84 -8.60
N SER A 271 2.84 -12.84 -7.75
CA SER A 271 2.27 -11.54 -8.14
C SER A 271 3.29 -10.59 -8.78
N SER A 272 4.59 -10.92 -8.70
CA SER A 272 5.70 -10.08 -9.18
C SER A 272 6.09 -10.39 -10.65
N ALA A 273 5.44 -11.36 -11.28
CA ALA A 273 5.63 -11.76 -12.68
C ALA A 273 4.48 -11.27 -13.56
#